data_80e94f063aab361c9bdcf1d4148544cf
#
_entry.id   80e94f063aab361c9bdcf1d4148544cf
#
_cell.length_a   1.000
_cell.length_b   1.000
_cell.length_c   1.000
_cell.angle_alpha   90.00
_cell.angle_beta   90.00
_cell.angle_gamma   90.00
#
_symmetry.space_group_name_H-M   'P 1'
#
loop_
_entity.id
_entity.type
_entity.pdbx_description
1 polymer ?
#
loop_
_entity_poly.entity_id
_entity_poly.type
_entity_poly.pdbx_seq_one_letter_code
_entity_poly.pdbx_strand_id
1 'polypeptide(L)'
;GFFPIDEGDAPESYGKAMHTIATVDGVTGAKVNQPYLGNVSPDMDENTVLDWFGDDKATTADEGINQLLPDELKGTTNEMIKMDRTRPGNYKLTVQAHTDGASEAHIYGWVDFNQNGKFDEDERSNLATITQDGTVELTFANSKTYIDPSVKELGARVRIAKKATEIESPTGMAFSGEVEDFRTQITHPPKGEFKETSGPQGAKQTATVTFTARGEHKYELNSSAVIDETVEPYIVDKDGTRATLDGDGYYVVPGQGKYKITANGKDVDVEFIPEDNFLGTADGISIRRSDNNGYDTGWSTKFPDQEPNIDG
;
A
#
# COMPACT_ATOMS: atom_id res chain seq x y z
N GLY A 1 -10.38 -33.34 -24.71
CA GLY A 1 -11.42 -32.36 -24.36
C GLY A 1 -10.76 -31.09 -23.85
N PHE A 2 -11.28 -29.97 -24.29
CA PHE A 2 -10.81 -28.68 -23.82
C PHE A 2 -11.40 -28.39 -22.43
N PHE A 3 -10.51 -28.13 -21.45
CA PHE A 3 -10.93 -27.58 -20.19
C PHE A 3 -10.88 -26.07 -20.29
N PRO A 4 -11.94 -25.34 -19.91
CA PRO A 4 -11.87 -23.90 -19.84
C PRO A 4 -10.83 -23.47 -18.78
N ILE A 5 -9.94 -22.56 -19.16
CA ILE A 5 -8.84 -22.11 -18.33
C ILE A 5 -8.84 -20.58 -18.30
N ASP A 6 -8.64 -20.04 -17.12
CA ASP A 6 -8.28 -18.65 -16.89
C ASP A 6 -6.76 -18.56 -16.75
N GLU A 7 -6.13 -17.64 -17.46
CA GLU A 7 -4.68 -17.43 -17.47
C GLU A 7 -4.34 -15.98 -17.11
N GLY A 8 -3.27 -15.80 -16.35
CA GLY A 8 -2.70 -14.49 -16.11
C GLY A 8 -2.08 -13.89 -17.38
N ASP A 9 -2.11 -12.57 -17.49
CA ASP A 9 -1.65 -11.81 -18.67
C ASP A 9 -0.40 -10.94 -18.41
N ALA A 10 0.28 -11.15 -17.28
CA ALA A 10 1.57 -10.52 -17.03
C ALA A 10 2.59 -10.93 -18.10
N PRO A 11 3.61 -10.11 -18.37
CA PRO A 11 4.71 -10.48 -19.25
C PRO A 11 5.29 -11.87 -18.95
N GLU A 12 5.83 -12.52 -19.96
CA GLU A 12 6.28 -13.90 -19.88
C GLU A 12 7.25 -14.17 -18.73
N SER A 13 8.10 -13.21 -18.38
CA SER A 13 9.09 -13.35 -17.30
C SER A 13 8.45 -13.67 -15.94
N TYR A 14 7.20 -13.26 -15.70
CA TYR A 14 6.47 -13.53 -14.47
C TYR A 14 5.95 -14.98 -14.36
N GLY A 15 6.06 -15.73 -15.43
CA GLY A 15 5.55 -17.09 -15.50
C GLY A 15 4.03 -17.17 -15.65
N LYS A 16 3.53 -18.33 -15.99
CA LYS A 16 2.10 -18.57 -16.19
C LYS A 16 1.43 -19.08 -14.94
N ALA A 17 0.32 -18.44 -14.57
CA ALA A 17 -0.65 -18.95 -13.62
C ALA A 17 -1.92 -19.32 -14.39
N MET A 18 -2.47 -20.49 -14.13
CA MET A 18 -3.63 -21.03 -14.83
C MET A 18 -4.61 -21.62 -13.82
N HIS A 19 -5.90 -21.43 -14.07
CA HIS A 19 -6.99 -21.96 -13.27
C HIS A 19 -8.01 -22.64 -14.16
N THR A 20 -8.46 -23.82 -13.79
CA THR A 20 -9.63 -24.41 -14.44
C THR A 20 -10.89 -23.74 -13.91
N ILE A 21 -11.75 -23.28 -14.81
CA ILE A 21 -12.94 -22.50 -14.49
C ILE A 21 -14.24 -23.22 -14.88
N ALA A 22 -14.20 -24.52 -15.09
CA ALA A 22 -15.42 -25.30 -15.37
C ALA A 22 -16.44 -25.16 -14.25
N THR A 23 -17.68 -24.78 -14.60
CA THR A 23 -18.78 -24.57 -13.65
C THR A 23 -19.69 -25.79 -13.51
N VAL A 24 -19.47 -26.83 -14.34
CA VAL A 24 -20.22 -28.07 -14.34
C VAL A 24 -19.25 -29.22 -14.39
N ASP A 25 -19.43 -30.21 -13.51
CA ASP A 25 -18.67 -31.47 -13.56
C ASP A 25 -19.07 -32.24 -14.81
N GLY A 26 -18.10 -32.61 -15.65
CA GLY A 26 -18.34 -33.27 -16.91
C GLY A 26 -18.82 -34.73 -16.76
N VAL A 27 -18.69 -35.31 -15.58
CA VAL A 27 -19.10 -36.71 -15.29
C VAL A 27 -20.43 -36.73 -14.55
N THR A 28 -20.60 -35.94 -13.51
CA THR A 28 -21.77 -35.95 -12.64
C THR A 28 -22.85 -34.94 -13.04
N GLY A 29 -22.49 -33.94 -13.83
CA GLY A 29 -23.37 -32.79 -14.13
C GLY A 29 -23.60 -31.85 -12.95
N ALA A 30 -22.92 -32.06 -11.82
CA ALA A 30 -23.07 -31.21 -10.64
C ALA A 30 -22.44 -29.85 -10.86
N LYS A 31 -22.98 -28.84 -10.18
CA LYS A 31 -22.40 -27.49 -10.16
C LYS A 31 -21.03 -27.55 -9.48
N VAL A 32 -20.04 -26.93 -10.11
CA VAL A 32 -18.72 -26.70 -9.54
C VAL A 32 -18.66 -25.23 -9.11
N ASN A 33 -18.41 -24.99 -7.82
CA ASN A 33 -18.25 -23.63 -7.31
C ASN A 33 -16.90 -23.07 -7.76
N GLN A 34 -16.93 -21.85 -8.30
CA GLN A 34 -15.73 -21.18 -8.79
C GLN A 34 -15.55 -19.83 -8.08
N PRO A 35 -14.81 -19.80 -6.98
CA PRO A 35 -14.48 -18.54 -6.33
C PRO A 35 -13.87 -17.54 -7.31
N TYR A 36 -14.17 -16.27 -7.15
CA TYR A 36 -13.68 -15.24 -8.04
C TYR A 36 -13.35 -13.94 -7.31
N LEU A 37 -12.57 -13.10 -7.99
CA LEU A 37 -12.15 -11.79 -7.55
C LEU A 37 -12.96 -10.72 -8.27
N GLY A 38 -13.22 -9.60 -7.57
CA GLY A 38 -13.96 -8.50 -8.16
C GLY A 38 -15.44 -8.79 -8.37
N ASN A 39 -16.01 -8.23 -9.43
CA ASN A 39 -17.46 -8.25 -9.67
C ASN A 39 -17.93 -9.24 -10.72
N VAL A 40 -17.02 -9.85 -11.46
CA VAL A 40 -17.35 -10.69 -12.62
C VAL A 40 -16.68 -12.06 -12.46
N SER A 41 -17.46 -13.10 -12.70
CA SER A 41 -16.94 -14.47 -12.73
C SER A 41 -15.88 -14.62 -13.82
N PRO A 42 -14.90 -15.53 -13.63
CA PRO A 42 -13.81 -15.71 -14.58
C PRO A 42 -14.31 -16.10 -15.96
N ASP A 43 -13.67 -15.55 -16.97
CA ASP A 43 -13.90 -15.86 -18.37
C ASP A 43 -12.84 -16.80 -18.93
N MET A 44 -13.20 -17.52 -19.99
CA MET A 44 -12.29 -18.41 -20.67
C MET A 44 -11.33 -17.61 -21.56
N ASP A 45 -10.02 -17.76 -21.30
CA ASP A 45 -8.98 -17.14 -22.09
C ASP A 45 -8.53 -18.02 -23.25
N GLU A 46 -8.73 -17.50 -24.44
CA GLU A 46 -8.14 -18.02 -25.66
C GLU A 46 -7.14 -16.98 -26.19
N ASN A 47 -5.89 -17.37 -26.36
CA ASN A 47 -4.85 -16.50 -26.91
C ASN A 47 -4.55 -15.25 -26.06
N THR A 48 -4.20 -15.47 -24.81
CA THR A 48 -3.81 -14.40 -23.87
C THR A 48 -2.65 -13.58 -24.41
N VAL A 49 -2.83 -12.28 -24.48
CA VAL A 49 -1.75 -11.32 -24.80
C VAL A 49 -1.07 -10.96 -23.48
N LEU A 50 0.25 -11.19 -23.39
CA LEU A 50 1.03 -11.00 -22.16
C LEU A 50 1.49 -9.54 -22.00
N ASP A 51 0.55 -8.62 -21.74
CA ASP A 51 0.80 -7.17 -21.65
C ASP A 51 0.04 -6.48 -20.51
N TRP A 52 -0.44 -7.23 -19.52
CA TRP A 52 -1.26 -6.77 -18.41
C TRP A 52 -2.71 -6.37 -18.75
N PHE A 53 -3.07 -6.37 -20.02
CA PHE A 53 -4.39 -5.92 -20.49
C PHE A 53 -5.16 -6.98 -21.28
N GLY A 54 -4.56 -8.13 -21.49
CA GLY A 54 -5.14 -9.18 -22.35
C GLY A 54 -6.20 -10.05 -21.68
N ASP A 55 -6.34 -9.98 -20.37
CA ASP A 55 -7.32 -10.78 -19.59
C ASP A 55 -8.74 -10.32 -19.84
N ASP A 56 -8.89 -9.12 -20.35
CA ASP A 56 -10.19 -8.49 -20.54
C ASP A 56 -10.47 -8.25 -21.99
N LYS A 57 -11.10 -9.21 -22.62
CA LYS A 57 -11.67 -9.03 -23.96
C LYS A 57 -12.96 -8.22 -23.96
N ALA A 58 -13.33 -7.66 -22.84
CA ALA A 58 -14.51 -6.89 -22.75
C ALA A 58 -14.34 -5.54 -23.42
N THR A 59 -15.31 -5.22 -24.21
CA THR A 59 -15.37 -4.03 -25.06
C THR A 59 -15.66 -2.73 -24.31
N THR A 60 -15.71 -2.79 -22.97
CA THR A 60 -15.98 -1.64 -22.12
C THR A 60 -14.90 -1.52 -21.06
N ALA A 61 -14.46 -0.28 -20.79
CA ALA A 61 -13.41 0.07 -19.85
C ALA A 61 -13.67 -0.35 -18.38
N ASP A 62 -14.77 -1.04 -18.12
CA ASP A 62 -15.22 -1.40 -16.78
C ASP A 62 -14.86 -2.82 -16.35
N GLU A 63 -14.23 -3.57 -17.25
CA GLU A 63 -13.86 -4.95 -16.99
C GLU A 63 -12.34 -5.02 -16.82
N GLY A 64 -11.79 -5.75 -15.97
CA GLY A 64 -10.38 -5.76 -15.66
C GLY A 64 -10.10 -5.28 -14.25
N ILE A 65 -9.26 -4.30 -14.12
CA ILE A 65 -8.79 -3.80 -12.83
C ILE A 65 -9.94 -3.35 -11.94
N ASN A 66 -10.98 -2.75 -12.50
CA ASN A 66 -12.18 -2.36 -11.76
C ASN A 66 -12.90 -3.52 -11.09
N GLN A 67 -12.77 -4.74 -11.59
CA GLN A 67 -13.36 -5.92 -11.00
C GLN A 67 -12.82 -6.23 -9.62
N LEU A 68 -11.55 -5.88 -9.36
CA LEU A 68 -10.91 -6.10 -8.08
C LEU A 68 -11.21 -5.04 -7.03
N LEU A 69 -11.87 -3.94 -7.39
CA LEU A 69 -12.13 -2.86 -6.46
C LEU A 69 -13.06 -3.30 -5.33
N PRO A 70 -12.73 -2.96 -4.08
CA PRO A 70 -13.64 -3.11 -2.96
C PRO A 70 -14.98 -2.40 -3.20
N ASP A 71 -16.05 -2.89 -2.59
CA ASP A 71 -17.38 -2.28 -2.69
C ASP A 71 -17.41 -0.80 -2.34
N GLU A 72 -16.58 -0.38 -1.38
CA GLU A 72 -16.43 1.01 -0.94
C GLU A 72 -15.93 1.94 -2.05
N LEU A 73 -15.23 1.39 -3.04
CA LEU A 73 -14.67 2.14 -4.16
C LEU A 73 -15.52 2.01 -5.44
N LYS A 74 -16.59 1.23 -5.40
CA LYS A 74 -17.51 1.11 -6.54
C LYS A 74 -18.17 2.44 -6.85
N GLY A 75 -18.20 2.77 -8.12
CA GLY A 75 -18.76 4.04 -8.57
C GLY A 75 -17.85 5.25 -8.35
N THR A 76 -16.65 5.04 -7.82
CA THR A 76 -15.60 6.06 -7.87
C THR A 76 -14.95 6.06 -9.25
N THR A 77 -14.20 7.11 -9.57
CA THR A 77 -13.44 7.18 -10.81
C THR A 77 -12.13 6.39 -10.75
N ASN A 78 -11.94 5.57 -9.72
CA ASN A 78 -10.78 4.70 -9.58
C ASN A 78 -10.87 3.54 -10.56
N GLU A 79 -9.96 3.51 -11.51
CA GLU A 79 -9.84 2.44 -12.48
C GLU A 79 -8.70 1.47 -12.13
N MET A 80 -7.94 1.73 -11.08
CA MET A 80 -6.81 0.90 -10.68
C MET A 80 -6.80 0.65 -9.18
N ILE A 81 -6.45 -0.58 -8.82
CA ILE A 81 -6.16 -0.91 -7.43
C ILE A 81 -4.87 -0.21 -7.04
N LYS A 82 -4.94 0.55 -5.96
CA LYS A 82 -3.80 1.24 -5.41
C LYS A 82 -3.24 0.49 -4.22
N MET A 83 -1.92 0.29 -4.24
CA MET A 83 -1.25 -0.30 -3.10
C MET A 83 -1.12 0.73 -2.00
N ASP A 84 -1.63 0.36 -0.85
CA ASP A 84 -1.48 1.12 0.38
C ASP A 84 -0.07 0.93 0.93
N ARG A 85 0.66 2.03 1.11
CA ARG A 85 2.03 1.99 1.60
C ARG A 85 2.26 3.10 2.61
N THR A 86 2.59 2.74 3.82
CA THR A 86 3.03 3.69 4.85
C THR A 86 4.53 3.66 5.06
N ARG A 87 5.14 2.49 4.92
CA ARG A 87 6.60 2.25 5.03
C ARG A 87 6.92 0.86 4.48
N PRO A 88 8.20 0.56 4.18
CA PRO A 88 8.61 -0.78 3.77
C PRO A 88 8.17 -1.86 4.77
N GLY A 89 7.71 -2.98 4.26
CA GLY A 89 7.12 -4.07 5.06
C GLY A 89 5.68 -3.85 5.48
N ASN A 90 5.09 -2.72 5.13
CA ASN A 90 3.71 -2.37 5.47
C ASN A 90 2.87 -2.09 4.22
N TYR A 91 3.10 -2.89 3.19
CA TYR A 91 2.36 -2.80 1.93
C TYR A 91 1.07 -3.61 2.00
N LYS A 92 0.00 -3.05 1.48
CA LYS A 92 -1.32 -3.68 1.49
C LYS A 92 -2.04 -3.50 0.17
N LEU A 93 -2.70 -4.57 -0.28
CA LEU A 93 -3.68 -4.53 -1.36
C LEU A 93 -5.04 -4.93 -0.81
N THR A 94 -6.07 -4.19 -1.18
CA THR A 94 -7.45 -4.51 -0.81
C THR A 94 -8.20 -4.94 -2.07
N VAL A 95 -8.74 -6.15 -2.04
CA VAL A 95 -9.47 -6.72 -3.17
C VAL A 95 -10.82 -7.27 -2.72
N GLN A 96 -11.79 -7.31 -3.63
CA GLN A 96 -13.06 -7.96 -3.40
C GLN A 96 -12.97 -9.42 -3.82
N ALA A 97 -13.55 -10.31 -3.01
CA ALA A 97 -13.53 -11.74 -3.28
C ALA A 97 -14.88 -12.39 -3.01
N HIS A 98 -15.19 -13.44 -3.77
CA HIS A 98 -16.43 -14.18 -3.73
C HIS A 98 -16.18 -15.68 -3.65
N THR A 99 -16.99 -16.38 -2.86
CA THR A 99 -16.88 -17.83 -2.70
C THR A 99 -17.62 -18.60 -3.78
N ASP A 100 -18.59 -18.00 -4.44
CA ASP A 100 -19.50 -18.66 -5.38
C ASP A 100 -20.17 -19.90 -4.76
N GLY A 101 -20.49 -19.84 -3.47
CA GLY A 101 -21.13 -20.94 -2.73
C GLY A 101 -20.16 -22.01 -2.22
N ALA A 102 -18.87 -21.90 -2.46
CA ALA A 102 -17.89 -22.77 -1.81
C ALA A 102 -17.87 -22.51 -0.31
N SER A 103 -17.56 -23.55 0.49
CA SER A 103 -17.48 -23.40 1.94
C SER A 103 -16.35 -22.46 2.38
N GLU A 104 -15.28 -22.41 1.61
CA GLU A 104 -14.17 -21.47 1.80
C GLU A 104 -13.45 -21.23 0.48
N ALA A 105 -12.75 -20.11 0.38
CA ALA A 105 -11.83 -19.79 -0.68
C ALA A 105 -10.57 -19.16 -0.09
N HIS A 106 -9.45 -19.36 -0.77
CA HIS A 106 -8.13 -18.92 -0.32
C HIS A 106 -7.53 -18.01 -1.36
N ILE A 107 -6.78 -16.99 -0.88
CA ILE A 107 -6.26 -15.94 -1.72
C ILE A 107 -4.81 -15.66 -1.35
N TYR A 108 -3.94 -15.60 -2.36
CA TYR A 108 -2.59 -15.07 -2.27
C TYR A 108 -2.42 -13.96 -3.31
N GLY A 109 -1.63 -12.96 -2.96
CA GLY A 109 -1.18 -11.93 -3.88
C GLY A 109 0.34 -11.87 -3.95
N TRP A 110 0.84 -11.38 -5.07
CA TRP A 110 2.25 -11.08 -5.32
C TRP A 110 2.38 -9.70 -5.92
N VAL A 111 3.41 -8.99 -5.52
CA VAL A 111 3.78 -7.70 -6.11
C VAL A 111 5.26 -7.70 -6.38
N ASP A 112 5.64 -7.28 -7.58
CA ASP A 112 7.03 -7.18 -7.99
C ASP A 112 7.67 -5.90 -7.44
N PHE A 113 8.02 -5.91 -6.15
CA PHE A 113 8.54 -4.75 -5.45
C PHE A 113 9.92 -4.33 -5.94
N ASN A 114 10.77 -5.27 -6.30
CA ASN A 114 12.13 -5.00 -6.77
C ASN A 114 12.23 -4.81 -8.29
N GLN A 115 11.09 -4.89 -8.98
CA GLN A 115 10.99 -4.68 -10.42
C GLN A 115 11.93 -5.55 -11.24
N ASN A 116 12.15 -6.80 -10.81
CA ASN A 116 12.99 -7.76 -11.52
C ASN A 116 12.25 -8.58 -12.58
N GLY A 117 10.96 -8.34 -12.76
CA GLY A 117 10.14 -9.06 -13.75
C GLY A 117 9.71 -10.46 -13.31
N LYS A 118 9.80 -10.76 -12.04
CA LYS A 118 9.38 -12.03 -11.43
C LYS A 118 8.62 -11.76 -10.13
N PHE A 119 7.83 -12.73 -9.70
CA PHE A 119 7.23 -12.71 -8.37
C PHE A 119 8.06 -13.60 -7.44
N ASP A 120 8.91 -12.98 -6.64
CA ASP A 120 9.80 -13.65 -5.72
C ASP A 120 9.05 -14.16 -4.47
N GLU A 121 9.66 -15.04 -3.71
CA GLU A 121 9.03 -15.65 -2.53
C GLU A 121 8.71 -14.62 -1.44
N ASP A 122 9.57 -13.63 -1.22
CA ASP A 122 9.37 -12.57 -0.24
C ASP A 122 8.33 -11.52 -0.69
N GLU A 123 7.86 -11.61 -1.93
CA GLU A 123 6.88 -10.71 -2.53
C GLU A 123 5.45 -11.25 -2.43
N ARG A 124 5.26 -12.41 -1.80
CA ARG A 124 3.93 -13.00 -1.58
C ARG A 124 3.28 -12.42 -0.34
N SER A 125 1.97 -12.18 -0.42
CA SER A 125 1.15 -11.75 0.71
C SER A 125 0.97 -12.87 1.74
N ASN A 126 0.36 -12.52 2.89
CA ASN A 126 -0.25 -13.51 3.77
C ASN A 126 -1.32 -14.30 3.03
N LEU A 127 -1.60 -15.51 3.50
CA LEU A 127 -2.79 -16.26 3.07
C LEU A 127 -4.04 -15.60 3.65
N ALA A 128 -4.98 -15.26 2.77
CA ALA A 128 -6.31 -14.86 3.19
C ALA A 128 -7.30 -15.99 2.91
N THR A 129 -8.21 -16.21 3.83
CA THR A 129 -9.27 -17.22 3.70
C THR A 129 -10.61 -16.56 3.96
N ILE A 130 -11.57 -16.78 3.05
CA ILE A 130 -12.92 -16.27 3.19
C ILE A 130 -13.92 -17.43 3.25
N THR A 131 -14.98 -17.26 4.01
CA THR A 131 -16.12 -18.18 4.08
C THR A 131 -17.40 -17.55 3.53
N GLN A 132 -17.34 -16.28 3.20
CA GLN A 132 -18.40 -15.49 2.57
C GLN A 132 -17.79 -14.39 1.71
N ASP A 133 -18.58 -13.85 0.81
CA ASP A 133 -18.15 -12.74 -0.03
C ASP A 133 -17.79 -11.52 0.79
N GLY A 134 -16.79 -10.80 0.36
CA GLY A 134 -16.37 -9.57 1.02
C GLY A 134 -15.03 -9.03 0.55
N THR A 135 -14.63 -7.97 1.21
CA THR A 135 -13.35 -7.31 0.99
C THR A 135 -12.24 -8.01 1.77
N VAL A 136 -11.12 -8.24 1.11
CA VAL A 136 -9.95 -8.92 1.67
C VAL A 136 -8.75 -7.99 1.60
N GLU A 137 -8.03 -7.89 2.71
CA GLU A 137 -6.77 -7.17 2.78
C GLU A 137 -5.60 -8.15 2.69
N LEU A 138 -4.76 -7.97 1.68
CA LEU A 138 -3.52 -8.73 1.49
C LEU A 138 -2.36 -7.89 2.00
N THR A 139 -1.61 -8.41 2.97
CA THR A 139 -0.47 -7.73 3.59
C THR A 139 0.83 -8.37 3.13
N PHE A 140 1.80 -7.53 2.74
CA PHE A 140 3.10 -7.96 2.22
C PHE A 140 4.20 -7.67 3.25
N ALA A 141 4.10 -8.30 4.42
CA ALA A 141 4.99 -8.03 5.55
C ALA A 141 6.44 -8.50 5.32
N ASN A 142 6.64 -9.46 4.43
CA ASN A 142 7.97 -10.02 4.15
C ASN A 142 8.79 -9.18 3.16
N SER A 143 8.16 -8.30 2.40
CA SER A 143 8.89 -7.43 1.50
C SER A 143 9.56 -6.31 2.29
N LYS A 144 10.88 -6.22 2.17
CA LYS A 144 11.70 -5.15 2.75
C LYS A 144 12.20 -4.17 1.70
N THR A 145 11.76 -4.31 0.47
CA THR A 145 12.20 -3.47 -0.63
C THR A 145 11.67 -2.05 -0.46
N TYR A 146 12.58 -1.10 -0.47
CA TYR A 146 12.23 0.32 -0.55
C TYR A 146 11.82 0.66 -1.98
N ILE A 147 10.71 1.39 -2.11
CA ILE A 147 10.22 1.86 -3.41
C ILE A 147 10.42 3.37 -3.48
N ASP A 148 11.20 3.81 -4.45
CA ASP A 148 11.43 5.23 -4.68
C ASP A 148 10.08 5.94 -4.98
N PRO A 149 9.87 7.16 -4.44
CA PRO A 149 8.64 7.91 -4.71
C PRO A 149 8.34 8.23 -6.18
N SER A 150 9.34 8.15 -7.06
CA SER A 150 9.15 8.29 -8.51
C SER A 150 8.49 7.08 -9.16
N VAL A 151 8.51 5.93 -8.50
CA VAL A 151 7.84 4.72 -9.00
C VAL A 151 6.33 4.87 -8.77
N LYS A 152 5.56 4.81 -9.85
CA LYS A 152 4.12 5.03 -9.82
C LYS A 152 3.31 3.75 -9.86
N GLU A 153 3.84 2.69 -10.48
CA GLU A 153 3.15 1.42 -10.69
C GLU A 153 4.09 0.25 -10.51
N LEU A 154 3.53 -0.87 -10.04
CA LEU A 154 4.23 -2.16 -9.96
C LEU A 154 3.34 -3.28 -10.51
N GLY A 155 3.98 -4.32 -11.04
CA GLY A 155 3.27 -5.52 -11.47
C GLY A 155 2.75 -6.29 -10.27
N ALA A 156 1.54 -6.83 -10.42
CA ALA A 156 0.87 -7.59 -9.37
C ALA A 156 0.10 -8.78 -9.95
N ARG A 157 -0.07 -9.80 -9.11
CA ARG A 157 -0.88 -10.98 -9.40
C ARG A 157 -1.64 -11.37 -8.16
N VAL A 158 -2.91 -11.70 -8.32
CA VAL A 158 -3.74 -12.25 -7.25
C VAL A 158 -4.37 -13.54 -7.73
N ARG A 159 -4.33 -14.58 -6.92
CA ARG A 159 -4.93 -15.87 -7.20
C ARG A 159 -5.90 -16.25 -6.10
N ILE A 160 -7.05 -16.77 -6.50
CA ILE A 160 -8.06 -17.32 -5.60
C ILE A 160 -8.37 -18.76 -6.00
N ALA A 161 -8.52 -19.64 -5.02
CA ALA A 161 -8.89 -21.05 -5.26
C ALA A 161 -9.57 -21.65 -4.03
N LYS A 162 -10.24 -22.77 -4.21
CA LYS A 162 -10.83 -23.55 -3.11
C LYS A 162 -9.77 -24.22 -2.24
N LYS A 163 -8.57 -24.44 -2.77
CA LYS A 163 -7.46 -25.09 -2.07
C LYS A 163 -6.23 -24.18 -2.07
N ALA A 164 -5.77 -23.80 -0.90
CA ALA A 164 -4.61 -22.93 -0.74
C ALA A 164 -3.33 -23.53 -1.34
N THR A 165 -3.18 -24.83 -1.25
CA THR A 165 -1.98 -25.54 -1.77
C THR A 165 -1.81 -25.42 -3.28
N GLU A 166 -2.88 -25.14 -4.02
CA GLU A 166 -2.84 -24.98 -5.48
C GLU A 166 -2.38 -23.60 -5.92
N ILE A 167 -2.36 -22.63 -5.01
CA ILE A 167 -2.00 -21.22 -5.29
C ILE A 167 -0.84 -20.70 -4.45
N GLU A 168 -0.07 -21.57 -3.80
CA GLU A 168 1.12 -21.16 -3.02
C GLU A 168 2.23 -20.58 -3.88
N SER A 169 2.31 -21.01 -5.13
CA SER A 169 3.23 -20.48 -6.13
C SER A 169 2.55 -19.40 -6.98
N PRO A 170 3.31 -18.39 -7.44
CA PRO A 170 2.77 -17.43 -8.41
C PRO A 170 2.51 -18.05 -9.78
N THR A 171 2.97 -19.27 -10.03
CA THR A 171 2.85 -19.98 -11.30
C THR A 171 2.19 -21.35 -11.10
N GLY A 172 1.82 -21.98 -12.20
CA GLY A 172 1.28 -23.32 -12.20
C GLY A 172 -0.24 -23.38 -12.25
N MET A 173 -0.76 -24.60 -12.25
CA MET A 173 -2.18 -24.90 -12.40
C MET A 173 -2.88 -25.00 -11.06
N ALA A 174 -4.01 -24.31 -10.93
CA ALA A 174 -5.00 -24.55 -9.90
C ALA A 174 -6.29 -25.10 -10.52
N PHE A 175 -7.05 -25.89 -9.78
CA PHE A 175 -8.23 -26.59 -10.30
C PHE A 175 -9.54 -25.91 -9.91
N SER A 176 -9.48 -24.70 -9.47
CA SER A 176 -10.63 -23.82 -9.20
C SER A 176 -10.19 -22.37 -9.15
N GLY A 177 -11.18 -21.46 -9.15
CA GLY A 177 -10.92 -20.05 -8.96
C GLY A 177 -10.38 -19.35 -10.20
N GLU A 178 -9.58 -18.32 -9.99
CA GLU A 178 -9.04 -17.49 -11.07
C GLU A 178 -7.76 -16.77 -10.67
N VAL A 179 -7.10 -16.19 -11.66
CA VAL A 179 -5.95 -15.29 -11.51
C VAL A 179 -6.25 -13.95 -12.16
N GLU A 180 -5.83 -12.89 -11.49
CA GLU A 180 -5.86 -11.53 -12.04
C GLU A 180 -4.46 -10.93 -11.99
N ASP A 181 -3.97 -10.49 -13.14
CA ASP A 181 -2.71 -9.77 -13.29
C ASP A 181 -2.99 -8.31 -13.64
N PHE A 182 -2.29 -7.40 -13.00
CA PHE A 182 -2.51 -5.98 -13.20
C PHE A 182 -1.30 -5.15 -12.79
N ARG A 183 -1.32 -3.86 -13.18
CA ARG A 183 -0.37 -2.86 -12.68
C ARG A 183 -1.04 -2.11 -11.53
N THR A 184 -0.50 -2.23 -10.33
CA THR A 184 -1.02 -1.49 -9.17
C THR A 184 -0.32 -0.15 -9.05
N GLN A 185 -1.10 0.92 -8.85
CA GLN A 185 -0.54 2.21 -8.46
C GLN A 185 -0.07 2.16 -7.01
N ILE A 186 0.87 3.05 -6.67
CA ILE A 186 1.45 3.08 -5.33
C ILE A 186 1.18 4.43 -4.70
N THR A 187 0.65 4.40 -3.49
CA THR A 187 0.60 5.58 -2.64
C THR A 187 1.94 5.76 -1.94
N HIS A 188 2.29 6.98 -1.61
CA HIS A 188 3.52 7.31 -0.88
C HIS A 188 3.19 8.20 0.30
N PRO A 189 3.86 8.01 1.45
CA PRO A 189 3.67 8.91 2.59
C PRO A 189 4.24 10.30 2.28
N PRO A 190 3.74 11.34 2.96
CA PRO A 190 4.26 12.69 2.77
C PRO A 190 5.72 12.80 3.23
N LYS A 191 6.39 13.86 2.80
CA LYS A 191 7.77 14.17 3.17
C LYS A 191 7.86 15.54 3.81
N GLY A 192 8.57 15.63 4.95
CA GLY A 192 8.97 16.89 5.55
C GLY A 192 10.37 17.30 5.14
N GLU A 193 10.63 18.60 5.04
CA GLU A 193 11.97 19.11 4.80
C GLU A 193 12.77 19.21 6.10
N PHE A 194 14.07 19.13 5.96
CA PHE A 194 15.00 19.31 7.07
C PHE A 194 15.26 20.81 7.30
N LYS A 195 15.28 21.23 8.57
CA LYS A 195 15.67 22.59 8.97
C LYS A 195 16.61 22.54 10.15
N GLU A 196 17.62 23.39 10.08
CA GLU A 196 18.54 23.65 11.17
C GLU A 196 18.48 25.14 11.53
N THR A 197 18.67 25.44 12.80
CA THR A 197 18.81 26.80 13.29
C THR A 197 20.00 26.91 14.21
N SER A 198 20.51 28.11 14.37
CA SER A 198 21.56 28.43 15.34
C SER A 198 21.30 29.81 15.94
N GLY A 199 21.83 30.02 17.12
CA GLY A 199 21.67 31.31 17.80
C GLY A 199 22.54 31.41 19.04
N PRO A 200 22.56 32.61 19.67
CA PRO A 200 23.27 32.82 20.92
C PRO A 200 22.72 31.94 22.05
N GLN A 201 23.56 31.68 23.04
CA GLN A 201 23.17 30.92 24.23
C GLN A 201 21.91 31.49 24.87
N GLY A 202 20.93 30.67 25.16
CA GLY A 202 19.67 31.04 25.80
C GLY A 202 18.65 31.70 24.87
N ALA A 203 19.01 32.04 23.64
CA ALA A 203 18.10 32.70 22.73
C ALA A 203 17.12 31.72 22.06
N LYS A 204 15.86 32.10 21.99
CA LYS A 204 14.82 31.38 21.28
C LYS A 204 15.16 31.24 19.79
N GLN A 205 14.91 30.06 19.25
CA GLN A 205 15.09 29.77 17.83
C GLN A 205 13.78 29.33 17.22
N THR A 206 13.54 29.71 15.97
CA THR A 206 12.31 29.38 15.24
C THR A 206 12.65 28.88 13.84
N ALA A 207 11.81 28.01 13.32
CA ALA A 207 11.87 27.54 11.94
C ALA A 207 10.47 27.19 11.45
N THR A 208 10.28 27.24 10.12
CA THR A 208 9.08 26.71 9.47
C THR A 208 9.48 25.51 8.64
N VAL A 209 8.82 24.39 8.87
CA VAL A 209 9.06 23.12 8.17
C VAL A 209 7.95 22.94 7.15
N THR A 210 8.32 22.75 5.88
CA THR A 210 7.38 22.48 4.80
C THR A 210 7.20 20.99 4.62
N PHE A 211 5.96 20.54 4.53
CA PHE A 211 5.59 19.16 4.23
C PHE A 211 4.99 19.08 2.83
N THR A 212 5.36 18.04 2.11
CA THR A 212 4.89 17.79 0.74
C THR A 212 4.28 16.40 0.67
N ALA A 213 3.02 16.33 0.26
CA ALA A 213 2.39 15.06 -0.03
C ALA A 213 2.97 14.48 -1.33
N ARG A 214 3.02 13.15 -1.42
CA ARG A 214 3.62 12.42 -2.55
C ARG A 214 2.67 11.34 -3.03
N GLY A 215 2.78 11.02 -4.34
CA GLY A 215 2.04 9.93 -4.93
C GLY A 215 0.56 10.23 -5.15
N GLU A 216 -0.18 9.17 -5.38
CA GLU A 216 -1.59 9.25 -5.76
C GLU A 216 -2.51 9.26 -4.55
N HIS A 217 -3.67 9.88 -4.70
CA HIS A 217 -4.77 9.72 -3.76
C HIS A 217 -5.34 8.29 -3.88
N LYS A 218 -5.41 7.56 -2.77
CA LYS A 218 -5.77 6.13 -2.80
C LYS A 218 -7.21 5.83 -3.24
N TYR A 219 -8.09 6.81 -3.16
CA TYR A 219 -9.52 6.64 -3.47
C TYR A 219 -9.99 7.41 -4.70
N GLU A 220 -9.12 8.17 -5.35
CA GLU A 220 -9.49 9.01 -6.50
C GLU A 220 -8.55 8.79 -7.68
N LEU A 221 -9.13 8.55 -8.85
CA LEU A 221 -8.38 8.41 -10.08
C LEU A 221 -7.75 9.75 -10.49
N ASN A 222 -6.50 9.69 -10.98
CA ASN A 222 -5.75 10.86 -11.46
C ASN A 222 -5.68 12.02 -10.46
N SER A 223 -5.83 11.70 -9.19
CA SER A 223 -5.76 12.68 -8.10
C SER A 223 -4.51 12.43 -7.26
N SER A 224 -3.76 13.49 -7.02
CA SER A 224 -2.58 13.42 -6.16
C SER A 224 -2.96 13.55 -4.70
N ALA A 225 -2.17 12.91 -3.84
CA ALA A 225 -2.26 13.12 -2.41
C ALA A 225 -1.94 14.57 -2.04
N VAL A 226 -2.58 15.08 -1.00
CA VAL A 226 -2.33 16.41 -0.44
C VAL A 226 -2.17 16.32 1.07
N ILE A 227 -1.51 17.30 1.68
CA ILE A 227 -1.43 17.40 3.14
C ILE A 227 -2.84 17.60 3.70
N ASP A 228 -3.17 16.83 4.73
CA ASP A 228 -4.44 16.97 5.44
C ASP A 228 -4.30 18.01 6.56
N GLU A 229 -4.73 19.23 6.29
CA GLU A 229 -4.64 20.34 7.23
C GLU A 229 -5.63 20.21 8.39
N THR A 230 -6.58 19.28 8.32
CA THR A 230 -7.54 19.02 9.40
C THR A 230 -6.98 18.14 10.51
N VAL A 231 -5.86 17.46 10.25
CA VAL A 231 -5.19 16.60 11.23
C VAL A 231 -4.01 17.38 11.83
N GLU A 232 -4.01 17.52 13.16
CA GLU A 232 -2.93 18.20 13.85
C GLU A 232 -1.60 17.44 13.73
N PRO A 233 -0.49 18.13 13.40
CA PRO A 233 0.82 17.53 13.48
C PRO A 233 1.22 17.26 14.94
N TYR A 234 2.14 16.34 15.15
CA TYR A 234 2.63 16.05 16.48
C TYR A 234 4.12 15.72 16.50
N ILE A 235 4.75 15.93 17.64
CA ILE A 235 6.14 15.62 17.89
C ILE A 235 6.25 14.14 18.25
N VAL A 236 7.29 13.49 17.72
CA VAL A 236 7.69 12.13 18.08
C VAL A 236 9.01 12.21 18.83
N ASP A 237 9.12 11.49 19.94
CA ASP A 237 10.33 11.40 20.72
C ASP A 237 11.40 10.51 20.06
N LYS A 238 12.56 10.42 20.70
CA LYS A 238 13.69 9.62 20.18
C LYS A 238 13.36 8.12 20.01
N ASP A 239 12.35 7.62 20.72
CA ASP A 239 11.93 6.22 20.67
C ASP A 239 10.84 5.98 19.61
N GLY A 240 10.45 7.00 18.86
CA GLY A 240 9.40 6.93 17.85
C GLY A 240 7.99 6.99 18.42
N THR A 241 7.84 7.32 19.68
CA THR A 241 6.55 7.44 20.37
C THR A 241 6.08 8.90 20.35
N ARG A 242 4.77 9.12 20.22
CA ARG A 242 4.20 10.46 20.32
C ARG A 242 4.64 11.11 21.62
N ALA A 243 5.25 12.29 21.53
CA ALA A 243 5.78 12.99 22.68
C ALA A 243 4.68 13.42 23.64
N THR A 244 4.97 13.32 24.93
CA THR A 244 4.13 13.88 25.98
C THR A 244 4.52 15.35 26.16
N LEU A 245 3.53 16.24 26.09
CA LEU A 245 3.75 17.67 26.24
C LEU A 245 3.47 18.11 27.67
N ASP A 246 4.13 19.22 28.07
CA ASP A 246 3.85 19.84 29.38
C ASP A 246 2.51 20.63 29.34
N GLY A 247 2.17 21.27 30.46
CA GLY A 247 0.92 22.02 30.58
C GLY A 247 0.80 23.22 29.65
N ASP A 248 1.92 23.68 29.09
CA ASP A 248 1.99 24.82 28.15
C ASP A 248 2.13 24.37 26.70
N GLY A 249 2.13 23.06 26.44
CA GLY A 249 2.21 22.49 25.09
C GLY A 249 3.63 22.28 24.59
N TYR A 250 4.63 22.29 25.45
CA TYR A 250 6.02 22.06 25.08
C TYR A 250 6.45 20.63 25.31
N TYR A 251 7.28 20.12 24.38
CA TYR A 251 8.05 18.93 24.57
C TYR A 251 9.39 19.28 25.23
N VAL A 252 9.59 18.86 26.45
CA VAL A 252 10.77 19.22 27.26
C VAL A 252 11.85 18.16 27.09
N VAL A 253 13.08 18.61 26.74
CA VAL A 253 14.29 17.79 26.75
C VAL A 253 15.16 18.31 27.89
N PRO A 254 15.18 17.63 29.05
CA PRO A 254 15.92 18.08 30.23
C PRO A 254 17.39 18.31 29.90
N GLY A 255 17.93 19.43 30.36
CA GLY A 255 19.33 19.83 30.11
C GLY A 255 19.57 20.52 28.76
N GLN A 256 18.59 20.59 27.88
CA GLN A 256 18.71 21.21 26.57
C GLN A 256 17.73 22.35 26.35
N GLY A 257 16.46 22.11 26.53
CA GLY A 257 15.42 23.09 26.30
C GLY A 257 14.08 22.46 26.02
N LYS A 258 13.19 23.21 25.35
CA LYS A 258 11.84 22.77 25.04
C LYS A 258 11.41 23.19 23.65
N TYR A 259 10.56 22.37 23.05
CA TYR A 259 10.05 22.54 21.70
C TYR A 259 8.54 22.70 21.69
N LYS A 260 8.05 23.57 20.81
CA LYS A 260 6.63 23.69 20.53
C LYS A 260 6.43 23.77 19.03
N ILE A 261 5.41 23.07 18.53
CA ILE A 261 5.03 23.12 17.12
C ILE A 261 3.63 23.69 17.00
N THR A 262 3.41 24.40 15.89
CA THR A 262 2.12 24.98 15.55
C THR A 262 1.85 24.77 14.07
N ALA A 263 0.69 24.22 13.72
CA ALA A 263 0.30 24.05 12.34
C ALA A 263 0.15 25.43 11.66
N ASN A 264 0.66 25.54 10.44
CA ASN A 264 0.61 26.73 9.61
C ASN A 264 0.25 26.30 8.18
N GLY A 265 -1.05 26.09 7.91
CA GLY A 265 -1.49 25.48 6.67
C GLY A 265 -0.91 24.09 6.53
N LYS A 266 -0.26 23.80 5.41
CA LYS A 266 0.48 22.55 5.20
C LYS A 266 1.86 22.53 5.85
N ASP A 267 2.34 23.68 6.34
CA ASP A 267 3.62 23.80 7.02
C ASP A 267 3.45 23.63 8.54
N VAL A 268 4.57 23.54 9.24
CA VAL A 268 4.62 23.48 10.70
C VAL A 268 5.66 24.46 11.19
N ASP A 269 5.25 25.38 12.06
CA ASP A 269 6.16 26.30 12.74
C ASP A 269 6.73 25.61 13.97
N VAL A 270 8.04 25.71 14.15
CA VAL A 270 8.78 25.11 15.27
C VAL A 270 9.43 26.20 16.07
N GLU A 271 9.27 26.14 17.38
CA GLU A 271 9.92 26.99 18.35
C GLU A 271 10.79 26.13 19.26
N PHE A 272 12.04 26.55 19.46
CA PHE A 272 12.95 25.95 20.43
C PHE A 272 13.40 27.02 21.43
N ILE A 273 13.18 26.76 22.70
CA ILE A 273 13.65 27.60 23.80
C ILE A 273 14.72 26.81 24.56
N PRO A 274 16.02 27.15 24.35
CA PRO A 274 17.08 26.49 25.07
C PRO A 274 17.06 26.85 26.56
N GLU A 275 17.58 25.94 27.39
CA GLU A 275 17.89 26.27 28.77
C GLU A 275 19.02 27.33 28.82
N ASP A 276 19.04 28.18 29.83
CA ASP A 276 19.97 29.32 29.92
C ASP A 276 21.44 28.92 29.83
N ASN A 277 21.77 27.74 30.37
CA ASN A 277 23.14 27.24 30.41
C ASN A 277 23.48 26.26 29.29
N PHE A 278 22.54 25.98 28.38
CA PHE A 278 22.77 25.03 27.31
C PHE A 278 23.71 25.59 26.26
N LEU A 279 24.77 24.84 25.96
CA LEU A 279 25.70 25.07 24.86
C LEU A 279 25.82 23.83 24.00
N GLY A 280 26.07 24.04 22.72
CA GLY A 280 26.25 22.95 21.75
C GLY A 280 25.00 22.72 20.90
N THR A 281 24.87 21.49 20.41
CA THR A 281 23.79 21.11 19.50
C THR A 281 22.72 20.33 20.24
N ALA A 282 21.50 20.84 20.20
CA ALA A 282 20.33 20.14 20.75
C ALA A 282 20.00 18.86 19.93
N ASP A 283 19.31 17.93 20.58
CA ASP A 283 18.93 16.66 19.95
C ASP A 283 17.97 16.84 18.78
N GLY A 284 17.21 17.96 18.75
CA GLY A 284 16.19 18.17 17.76
C GLY A 284 14.95 17.33 18.01
N ILE A 285 14.01 17.40 17.07
CA ILE A 285 12.74 16.67 17.13
C ILE A 285 12.41 16.06 15.78
N SER A 286 11.54 15.07 15.82
CA SER A 286 10.83 14.57 14.63
C SER A 286 9.39 15.03 14.69
N ILE A 287 8.80 15.32 13.54
CA ILE A 287 7.41 15.75 13.42
C ILE A 287 6.68 14.81 12.48
N ARG A 288 5.45 14.44 12.83
CA ARG A 288 4.55 13.69 11.97
C ARG A 288 3.48 14.62 11.41
N ARG A 289 3.23 14.50 10.13
CA ARG A 289 2.21 15.25 9.40
C ARG A 289 1.45 14.31 8.48
N SER A 290 0.13 14.33 8.54
CA SER A 290 -0.72 13.44 7.75
C SER A 290 -1.04 14.00 6.37
N ASP A 291 -1.19 13.10 5.40
CA ASP A 291 -1.81 13.39 4.11
C ASP A 291 -3.27 12.94 4.09
N ASN A 292 -3.96 13.21 2.98
CA ASN A 292 -5.36 12.80 2.80
C ASN A 292 -5.54 11.31 2.48
N ASN A 293 -4.46 10.55 2.38
CA ASN A 293 -4.51 9.08 2.37
C ASN A 293 -4.56 8.50 3.79
N GLY A 294 -4.41 9.34 4.82
CA GLY A 294 -4.34 8.92 6.20
C GLY A 294 -2.95 8.47 6.63
N TYR A 295 -1.92 8.73 5.82
CA TYR A 295 -0.54 8.40 6.18
C TYR A 295 0.10 9.57 6.90
N ASP A 296 0.75 9.30 8.03
CA ASP A 296 1.68 10.22 8.63
C ASP A 296 3.11 9.75 8.36
N THR A 297 4.00 10.67 8.06
CA THR A 297 5.39 10.30 7.80
C THR A 297 6.28 10.65 8.96
N GLY A 298 7.38 9.88 9.09
CA GLY A 298 8.48 10.25 9.93
C GLY A 298 9.32 11.32 9.27
N TRP A 299 9.24 12.54 9.77
CA TRP A 299 10.20 13.57 9.46
C TRP A 299 11.14 13.75 10.65
N SER A 300 12.43 13.97 10.38
CA SER A 300 13.41 14.13 11.43
C SER A 300 14.41 15.25 11.09
N THR A 301 14.74 16.05 12.06
CA THR A 301 15.78 17.04 11.93
C THR A 301 17.17 16.43 11.71
N LYS A 302 17.37 15.17 12.14
CA LYS A 302 18.67 14.48 12.01
C LYS A 302 18.82 13.72 10.71
N PHE A 303 17.75 13.18 10.17
CA PHE A 303 17.75 12.29 9.01
C PHE A 303 16.67 12.70 8.01
N PRO A 304 16.78 13.89 7.39
CA PRO A 304 15.67 14.48 6.62
C PRO A 304 15.35 13.73 5.35
N ASP A 305 16.31 13.06 4.74
CA ASP A 305 16.18 12.40 3.45
C ASP A 305 16.01 10.88 3.57
N GLN A 306 15.94 10.36 4.79
CA GLN A 306 15.75 8.94 5.00
C GLN A 306 14.26 8.63 5.17
N GLU A 307 13.76 7.79 4.28
CA GLU A 307 12.51 7.08 4.54
C GLU A 307 12.68 6.27 5.83
N PRO A 308 11.57 5.96 6.53
CA PRO A 308 11.65 5.12 7.71
C PRO A 308 12.49 3.89 7.42
N ASN A 309 13.50 3.62 8.27
CA ASN A 309 14.39 2.51 8.08
C ASN A 309 13.59 1.20 8.00
N ILE A 310 13.94 0.37 7.03
CA ILE A 310 13.31 -0.93 6.83
C ILE A 310 13.44 -1.81 8.06
N ASP A 311 14.56 -1.68 8.79
CA ASP A 311 14.90 -2.50 9.95
C ASP A 311 14.46 -1.89 11.30
N GLY A 312 13.81 -0.73 11.26
CA GLY A 312 13.44 -0.11 12.52
C GLY A 312 12.19 0.69 12.53
#